data_310c080544d224834e1461178e35b4d2
#
_entry.id   310c080544d224834e1461178e35b4d2
#
_cell.length_a   1.000
_cell.length_b   1.000
_cell.length_c   1.000
_cell.angle_alpha   90.00
_cell.angle_beta   90.00
_cell.angle_gamma   90.00
#
_symmetry.space_group_name_H-M   'P 1'
#
loop_
_entity.id
_entity.type
_entity.pdbx_description
1 polymer ?
#
loop_
_entity_poly.entity_id
_entity_poly.type
_entity_poly.pdbx_seq_one_letter_code
_entity_poly.pdbx_strand_id
1 'polypeptide(L)'
;VNEQFSIAAASNQVATLTLKEDGQVLQTLANSTQLNYNLTASSAGTHLLEFIADNGTTQVIDSTYYTVNPLVVPQDPSYANLQNGINYINDTTVVLQLFAPQKEHIYVIGDFNDWTPTTNYHMNLSTNNQTWWLEITGLTPGQKYGYQYFIDGSMRFADPMSPLVLDPNNDNSINAQTYPNPHPY
;
A
#
# COMPACT_ATOMS: atom_id res chain seq x y z
N VAL A 1 -0.94 14.05 3.35
CA VAL A 1 -0.48 14.60 4.66
C VAL A 1 -1.25 15.87 5.00
N ASN A 2 -1.45 16.15 6.30
CA ASN A 2 -2.21 17.28 6.87
C ASN A 2 -3.72 17.24 6.61
N GLU A 3 -4.26 16.13 6.17
CA GLU A 3 -5.70 15.92 6.12
C GLU A 3 -6.23 15.63 7.53
N GLN A 4 -7.40 16.21 7.84
CA GLN A 4 -8.09 15.96 9.12
C GLN A 4 -9.29 15.05 8.91
N PHE A 5 -9.45 14.10 9.81
CA PHE A 5 -10.64 13.26 9.86
C PHE A 5 -11.05 12.97 11.31
N SER A 6 -12.33 12.70 11.51
CA SER A 6 -12.89 12.43 12.82
C SER A 6 -12.92 10.94 13.11
N ILE A 7 -12.44 10.57 14.28
CA ILE A 7 -12.52 9.21 14.84
C ILE A 7 -13.62 9.22 15.90
N ALA A 8 -14.55 8.26 15.78
CA ALA A 8 -15.57 8.04 16.81
C ALA A 8 -15.49 6.58 17.26
N ALA A 9 -15.38 6.37 18.54
CA ALA A 9 -15.40 5.05 19.15
C ALA A 9 -16.36 5.00 20.33
N ALA A 10 -17.01 3.87 20.55
CA ALA A 10 -17.99 3.70 21.60
C ALA A 10 -17.78 2.38 22.36
N SER A 11 -18.03 2.43 23.67
CA SER A 11 -18.10 1.27 24.56
C SER A 11 -19.55 1.07 25.02
N ASN A 12 -19.98 -0.17 25.19
CA ASN A 12 -21.30 -0.53 25.72
C ASN A 12 -21.40 -0.34 27.26
N GLN A 13 -20.28 -0.04 27.93
CA GLN A 13 -20.20 0.21 29.36
C GLN A 13 -19.37 1.45 29.63
N VAL A 14 -19.63 2.09 30.77
CA VAL A 14 -18.80 3.19 31.28
C VAL A 14 -17.41 2.66 31.61
N ALA A 15 -16.38 3.24 31.02
CA ALA A 15 -14.98 2.83 31.15
C ALA A 15 -14.03 4.02 31.05
N THR A 16 -12.77 3.79 31.31
CA THR A 16 -11.69 4.67 30.86
C THR A 16 -11.40 4.29 29.40
N LEU A 17 -11.63 5.24 28.49
CA LEU A 17 -11.44 5.07 27.07
C LEU A 17 -10.11 5.71 26.66
N THR A 18 -9.27 4.95 25.95
CA THR A 18 -7.97 5.43 25.44
C THR A 18 -7.88 5.18 23.96
N LEU A 19 -7.54 6.21 23.19
CA LEU A 19 -7.18 6.13 21.77
C LEU A 19 -5.67 6.25 21.64
N LYS A 20 -5.08 5.33 20.87
CA LYS A 20 -3.66 5.36 20.51
C LYS A 20 -3.48 5.35 19.00
N GLU A 21 -2.39 5.95 18.54
CA GLU A 21 -1.84 5.86 17.19
C GLU A 21 -0.41 5.34 17.27
N ASP A 22 -0.13 4.26 16.58
CA ASP A 22 1.20 3.62 16.56
C ASP A 22 1.80 3.42 17.97
N GLY A 23 0.93 3.05 18.92
CA GLY A 23 1.27 2.86 20.33
C GLY A 23 1.33 4.15 21.18
N GLN A 24 1.27 5.34 20.56
CA GLN A 24 1.25 6.63 21.28
C GLN A 24 -0.18 7.01 21.68
N VAL A 25 -0.36 7.45 22.92
CA VAL A 25 -1.68 7.88 23.42
C VAL A 25 -2.03 9.24 22.82
N LEU A 26 -3.15 9.30 22.10
CA LEU A 26 -3.72 10.54 21.57
C LEU A 26 -4.69 11.18 22.55
N GLN A 27 -5.55 10.38 23.19
CA GLN A 27 -6.55 10.85 24.14
C GLN A 27 -6.91 9.76 25.15
N THR A 28 -7.22 10.18 26.37
CA THR A 28 -7.83 9.34 27.41
C THR A 28 -9.01 10.08 28.05
N LEU A 29 -10.16 9.41 28.15
CA LEU A 29 -11.37 9.90 28.82
C LEU A 29 -11.78 8.92 29.92
N ALA A 30 -11.86 9.39 31.17
CA ALA A 30 -12.37 8.58 32.25
C ALA A 30 -13.89 8.63 32.31
N ASN A 31 -14.52 7.56 32.82
CA ASN A 31 -15.97 7.45 33.02
C ASN A 31 -16.81 7.84 31.80
N SER A 32 -16.44 7.36 30.64
CA SER A 32 -17.13 7.65 29.38
C SER A 32 -17.60 6.38 28.66
N THR A 33 -18.59 6.52 27.80
CA THR A 33 -19.03 5.48 26.84
C THR A 33 -18.70 5.86 25.40
N GLN A 34 -18.20 7.09 25.16
CA GLN A 34 -17.86 7.57 23.82
C GLN A 34 -16.56 8.37 23.85
N LEU A 35 -15.77 8.22 22.80
CA LEU A 35 -14.58 9.01 22.54
C LEU A 35 -14.66 9.54 21.10
N ASN A 36 -14.52 10.86 20.94
CA ASN A 36 -14.41 11.49 19.64
C ASN A 36 -13.09 12.26 19.58
N TYR A 37 -12.37 12.09 18.48
CA TYR A 37 -11.07 12.72 18.28
C TYR A 37 -10.91 13.18 16.83
N ASN A 38 -10.37 14.38 16.62
CA ASN A 38 -9.99 14.86 15.29
C ASN A 38 -8.50 14.63 15.09
N LEU A 39 -8.18 13.67 14.25
CA LEU A 39 -6.81 13.33 13.91
C LEU A 39 -6.34 14.12 12.69
N THR A 40 -5.11 14.62 12.75
CA THR A 40 -4.41 15.20 11.60
C THR A 40 -3.34 14.21 11.13
N ALA A 41 -3.49 13.72 9.91
CA ALA A 41 -2.51 12.80 9.31
C ALA A 41 -1.17 13.52 9.09
N SER A 42 -0.14 13.17 9.87
CA SER A 42 1.13 13.91 9.92
C SER A 42 2.22 13.33 9.03
N SER A 43 2.22 12.04 8.77
CA SER A 43 3.24 11.33 7.98
C SER A 43 2.61 10.39 6.96
N ALA A 44 3.33 10.13 5.88
CA ALA A 44 2.95 9.11 4.92
C ALA A 44 3.24 7.72 5.48
N GLY A 45 2.34 6.77 5.22
CA GLY A 45 2.46 5.39 5.69
C GLY A 45 1.13 4.82 6.16
N THR A 46 1.18 3.61 6.67
CA THR A 46 0.04 2.94 7.31
C THR A 46 0.18 3.08 8.82
N HIS A 47 -0.85 3.61 9.46
CA HIS A 47 -0.91 3.88 10.89
C HIS A 47 -1.92 2.98 11.57
N LEU A 48 -1.55 2.43 12.71
CA LEU A 48 -2.42 1.62 13.56
C LEU A 48 -3.16 2.53 14.55
N LEU A 49 -4.48 2.45 14.56
CA LEU A 49 -5.32 3.03 15.60
C LEU A 49 -5.80 1.93 16.54
N GLU A 50 -5.58 2.10 17.84
CA GLU A 50 -6.07 1.22 18.88
C GLU A 50 -7.03 1.98 19.80
N PHE A 51 -8.21 1.42 19.98
CA PHE A 51 -9.19 1.91 20.94
C PHE A 51 -9.27 0.94 22.13
N ILE A 52 -9.00 1.43 23.33
CA ILE A 52 -8.95 0.65 24.56
C ILE A 52 -10.06 1.12 25.48
N ALA A 53 -10.90 0.19 25.94
CA ALA A 53 -11.91 0.42 26.97
C ALA A 53 -11.56 -0.41 28.22
N ASP A 54 -11.32 0.27 29.36
CA ASP A 54 -10.94 -0.34 30.63
C ASP A 54 -11.92 0.10 31.73
N ASN A 55 -12.67 -0.85 32.29
CA ASN A 55 -13.60 -0.60 33.40
C ASN A 55 -13.01 -0.90 34.80
N GLY A 56 -11.69 -1.13 34.87
CA GLY A 56 -10.97 -1.48 36.09
C GLY A 56 -10.98 -2.97 36.45
N THR A 57 -11.77 -3.79 35.74
CA THR A 57 -11.84 -5.25 35.91
C THR A 57 -11.50 -5.97 34.61
N THR A 58 -11.93 -5.40 33.50
CA THR A 58 -11.75 -5.96 32.15
C THR A 58 -11.30 -4.87 31.21
N GLN A 59 -10.34 -5.22 30.35
CA GLN A 59 -9.89 -4.39 29.25
C GLN A 59 -10.28 -5.04 27.94
N VAL A 60 -10.82 -4.25 27.02
CA VAL A 60 -11.13 -4.65 25.63
C VAL A 60 -10.39 -3.72 24.70
N ILE A 61 -9.79 -4.28 23.65
CA ILE A 61 -9.04 -3.54 22.63
C ILE A 61 -9.69 -3.83 21.29
N ASP A 62 -9.97 -2.78 20.52
CA ASP A 62 -10.32 -2.83 19.10
C ASP A 62 -9.28 -2.05 18.30
N SER A 63 -9.02 -2.45 17.06
CA SER A 63 -7.99 -1.83 16.25
C SER A 63 -8.39 -1.72 14.78
N THR A 64 -7.92 -0.66 14.14
CA THR A 64 -8.07 -0.44 12.71
C THR A 64 -6.83 0.27 12.16
N TYR A 65 -6.71 0.30 10.83
CA TYR A 65 -5.62 0.99 10.15
C TYR A 65 -6.16 2.07 9.23
N TYR A 66 -5.37 3.11 9.06
CA TYR A 66 -5.56 4.07 7.98
C TYR A 66 -4.22 4.30 7.26
N THR A 67 -4.28 4.69 5.99
CA THR A 67 -3.08 4.93 5.17
C THR A 67 -3.06 6.36 4.67
N VAL A 68 -1.91 7.01 4.82
CA VAL A 68 -1.61 8.34 4.30
C VAL A 68 -0.71 8.20 3.09
N ASN A 69 -1.18 8.65 1.95
CA ASN A 69 -0.37 8.63 0.73
C ASN A 69 0.79 9.65 0.82
N PRO A 70 1.98 9.32 0.27
CA PRO A 70 3.08 10.27 0.13
C PRO A 70 2.67 11.49 -0.72
N LEU A 71 3.30 12.63 -0.45
CA LEU A 71 3.18 13.78 -1.36
C LEU A 71 3.84 13.44 -2.69
N VAL A 72 3.09 13.57 -3.78
CA VAL A 72 3.63 13.38 -5.14
C VAL A 72 4.33 14.66 -5.58
N VAL A 73 5.66 14.59 -5.71
CA VAL A 73 6.47 15.64 -6.28
C VAL A 73 7.06 15.11 -7.60
N PRO A 74 6.70 15.69 -8.76
CA PRO A 74 7.17 15.18 -10.04
C PRO A 74 8.71 15.20 -10.14
N GLN A 75 9.28 14.04 -10.51
CA GLN A 75 10.71 13.85 -10.74
C GLN A 75 10.95 12.79 -11.81
N ASP A 76 11.96 13.00 -12.64
CA ASP A 76 12.31 12.02 -13.66
C ASP A 76 13.26 10.94 -13.11
N PRO A 77 13.22 9.72 -13.65
CA PRO A 77 14.16 8.67 -13.28
C PRO A 77 15.60 9.04 -13.71
N SER A 78 16.58 8.51 -12.99
CA SER A 78 18.01 8.70 -13.31
C SER A 78 18.44 7.93 -14.58
N TYR A 79 17.60 7.06 -15.09
CA TYR A 79 17.89 6.20 -16.24
C TYR A 79 17.32 6.81 -17.52
N ALA A 80 18.11 6.82 -18.60
CA ALA A 80 17.64 7.25 -19.90
C ALA A 80 16.99 6.10 -20.69
N ASN A 81 16.11 6.46 -21.63
CA ASN A 81 15.49 5.53 -22.59
C ASN A 81 14.64 4.39 -21.97
N LEU A 82 14.05 4.62 -20.81
CA LEU A 82 13.11 3.67 -20.23
C LEU A 82 11.88 3.50 -21.14
N GLN A 83 11.38 2.28 -21.21
CA GLN A 83 10.15 1.92 -21.92
C GLN A 83 9.03 1.65 -20.91
N ASN A 84 7.78 1.79 -21.32
CA ASN A 84 6.66 1.33 -20.50
C ASN A 84 6.79 -0.18 -20.23
N GLY A 85 6.48 -0.59 -18.99
CA GLY A 85 6.68 -1.92 -18.48
C GLY A 85 7.99 -2.07 -17.72
N ILE A 86 8.59 -3.25 -17.77
CA ILE A 86 9.78 -3.63 -16.99
C ILE A 86 11.04 -3.25 -17.76
N ASN A 87 11.92 -2.50 -17.10
CA ASN A 87 13.27 -2.18 -17.60
C ASN A 87 14.31 -2.84 -16.67
N TYR A 88 15.05 -3.81 -17.20
CA TYR A 88 16.11 -4.51 -16.46
C TYR A 88 17.37 -3.64 -16.43
N ILE A 89 17.76 -3.15 -15.27
CA ILE A 89 18.95 -2.31 -15.07
C ILE A 89 20.18 -3.20 -14.84
N ASN A 90 20.00 -4.20 -13.98
CA ASN A 90 20.99 -5.25 -13.71
C ASN A 90 20.27 -6.48 -13.13
N ASP A 91 21.04 -7.51 -12.72
CA ASP A 91 20.50 -8.78 -12.23
C ASP A 91 19.64 -8.69 -10.97
N THR A 92 19.72 -7.59 -10.22
CA THR A 92 19.02 -7.39 -8.93
C THR A 92 18.13 -6.14 -8.91
N THR A 93 18.07 -5.40 -10.03
CA THR A 93 17.39 -4.10 -10.09
C THR A 93 16.55 -3.98 -11.37
N VAL A 94 15.32 -3.57 -11.21
CA VAL A 94 14.43 -3.20 -12.31
C VAL A 94 13.85 -1.81 -12.11
N VAL A 95 13.51 -1.14 -13.20
CA VAL A 95 12.65 0.04 -13.16
C VAL A 95 11.34 -0.29 -13.87
N LEU A 96 10.23 -0.17 -13.14
CA LEU A 96 8.90 -0.24 -13.72
C LEU A 96 8.50 1.15 -14.20
N GLN A 97 7.94 1.23 -15.40
CA GLN A 97 7.40 2.47 -15.96
C GLN A 97 5.98 2.24 -16.48
N LEU A 98 5.05 3.11 -16.09
CA LEU A 98 3.65 3.03 -16.47
C LEU A 98 3.16 4.38 -17.01
N PHE A 99 2.57 4.37 -18.20
CA PHE A 99 1.82 5.50 -18.71
C PHE A 99 0.41 5.50 -18.09
N ALA A 100 0.16 6.41 -17.17
CA ALA A 100 -1.11 6.49 -16.44
C ALA A 100 -1.42 7.98 -16.09
N PRO A 101 -1.88 8.76 -17.08
CA PRO A 101 -2.23 10.16 -16.86
C PRO A 101 -3.43 10.30 -15.92
N GLN A 102 -3.51 11.44 -15.22
CA GLN A 102 -4.64 11.80 -14.36
C GLN A 102 -4.84 10.80 -13.17
N LYS A 103 -3.77 10.18 -12.69
CA LYS A 103 -3.76 9.40 -11.47
C LYS A 103 -3.13 10.19 -10.34
N GLU A 104 -3.63 9.97 -9.12
CA GLU A 104 -3.15 10.68 -7.94
C GLU A 104 -2.07 9.89 -7.22
N HIS A 105 -2.25 8.57 -7.09
CA HIS A 105 -1.34 7.69 -6.41
C HIS A 105 -1.28 6.31 -7.05
N ILE A 106 -0.07 5.80 -7.28
CA ILE A 106 0.15 4.45 -7.80
C ILE A 106 1.18 3.75 -6.91
N TYR A 107 0.83 2.55 -6.46
CA TYR A 107 1.73 1.64 -5.76
C TYR A 107 1.99 0.41 -6.62
N VAL A 108 3.17 -0.16 -6.47
CA VAL A 108 3.45 -1.51 -6.95
C VAL A 108 3.29 -2.48 -5.78
N ILE A 109 2.42 -3.48 -5.94
CA ILE A 109 2.21 -4.54 -4.97
C ILE A 109 2.60 -5.87 -5.58
N GLY A 110 3.22 -6.76 -4.82
CA GLY A 110 3.71 -8.04 -5.33
C GLY A 110 4.40 -8.89 -4.30
N ASP A 111 5.07 -9.94 -4.76
CA ASP A 111 5.76 -10.92 -3.90
C ASP A 111 6.89 -10.29 -3.04
N PHE A 112 7.39 -9.14 -3.43
CA PHE A 112 8.46 -8.41 -2.72
C PHE A 112 7.96 -7.54 -1.56
N ASN A 113 6.64 -7.36 -1.38
CA ASN A 113 6.04 -6.55 -0.31
C ASN A 113 4.72 -7.13 0.23
N ASP A 114 4.57 -8.46 0.17
CA ASP A 114 3.39 -9.18 0.65
C ASP A 114 2.07 -8.63 0.10
N TRP A 115 2.09 -8.15 -1.16
CA TRP A 115 0.94 -7.58 -1.87
C TRP A 115 0.28 -6.41 -1.14
N THR A 116 1.06 -5.69 -0.32
CA THR A 116 0.60 -4.56 0.49
C THR A 116 1.16 -3.24 -0.05
N PRO A 117 0.32 -2.21 -0.23
CA PRO A 117 0.80 -0.89 -0.63
C PRO A 117 1.59 -0.25 0.52
N THR A 118 2.89 -0.11 0.34
CA THR A 118 3.80 0.54 1.30
C THR A 118 4.50 1.72 0.64
N THR A 119 4.93 2.69 1.43
CA THR A 119 5.53 3.94 0.92
C THR A 119 6.77 3.71 0.07
N ASN A 120 7.56 2.66 0.35
CA ASN A 120 8.74 2.30 -0.43
C ASN A 120 8.41 1.83 -1.86
N TYR A 121 7.17 1.42 -2.09
CA TYR A 121 6.67 0.95 -3.38
C TYR A 121 5.63 1.89 -3.99
N HIS A 122 5.56 3.13 -3.50
CA HIS A 122 4.81 4.21 -4.14
C HIS A 122 5.60 4.71 -5.35
N MET A 123 4.98 4.74 -6.52
CA MET A 123 5.62 5.20 -7.75
C MET A 123 5.83 6.71 -7.75
N ASN A 124 6.89 7.15 -8.40
CA ASN A 124 7.19 8.55 -8.67
C ASN A 124 6.49 9.00 -9.95
N LEU A 125 5.92 10.18 -9.94
CA LEU A 125 5.39 10.82 -11.16
C LEU A 125 6.53 11.51 -11.89
N SER A 126 6.68 11.26 -13.20
CA SER A 126 7.63 11.98 -14.03
C SER A 126 7.21 13.45 -14.24
N THR A 127 8.14 14.31 -14.61
CA THR A 127 7.89 15.74 -14.85
C THR A 127 6.92 16.01 -16.00
N ASN A 128 6.67 15.02 -16.87
CA ASN A 128 5.65 15.08 -17.92
C ASN A 128 4.20 14.95 -17.38
N ASN A 129 4.01 14.65 -16.07
CA ASN A 129 2.73 14.44 -15.39
C ASN A 129 1.82 13.35 -16.00
N GLN A 130 2.42 12.38 -16.71
CA GLN A 130 1.68 11.31 -17.38
C GLN A 130 2.28 9.92 -17.13
N THR A 131 3.58 9.88 -16.81
CA THR A 131 4.31 8.63 -16.65
C THR A 131 4.71 8.45 -15.20
N TRP A 132 4.50 7.27 -14.68
CA TRP A 132 4.89 6.85 -13.33
C TRP A 132 6.04 5.86 -13.42
N TRP A 133 6.95 5.91 -12.47
CA TRP A 133 8.10 5.01 -12.43
C TRP A 133 8.49 4.63 -11.01
N LEU A 134 9.07 3.43 -10.87
CA LEU A 134 9.59 2.92 -9.60
C LEU A 134 10.81 2.05 -9.85
N GLU A 135 11.90 2.34 -9.15
CA GLU A 135 13.06 1.46 -9.08
C GLU A 135 12.87 0.44 -7.95
N ILE A 136 13.01 -0.85 -8.27
CA ILE A 136 12.96 -1.95 -7.30
C ILE A 136 14.33 -2.61 -7.30
N THR A 137 14.97 -2.63 -6.14
CA THR A 137 16.32 -3.18 -5.93
C THR A 137 16.28 -4.39 -5.01
N GLY A 138 17.40 -5.15 -4.95
CA GLY A 138 17.53 -6.29 -4.05
C GLY A 138 16.76 -7.54 -4.50
N LEU A 139 16.36 -7.60 -5.76
CA LEU A 139 15.74 -8.79 -6.33
C LEU A 139 16.75 -9.94 -6.44
N THR A 140 16.27 -11.18 -6.30
CA THR A 140 17.10 -12.37 -6.47
C THR A 140 17.20 -12.73 -7.96
N PRO A 141 18.40 -12.83 -8.54
CA PRO A 141 18.59 -13.20 -9.93
C PRO A 141 17.91 -14.52 -10.28
N GLY A 142 17.17 -14.55 -11.38
CA GLY A 142 16.47 -15.73 -11.86
C GLY A 142 15.19 -16.11 -11.13
N GLN A 143 14.83 -15.41 -10.05
CA GLN A 143 13.56 -15.58 -9.37
C GLN A 143 12.45 -14.85 -10.15
N LYS A 144 11.27 -15.48 -10.22
CA LYS A 144 10.06 -14.85 -10.74
C LYS A 144 9.37 -14.10 -9.62
N TYR A 145 8.87 -12.91 -9.91
CA TYR A 145 8.09 -12.08 -9.00
C TYR A 145 6.77 -11.72 -9.67
N GLY A 146 5.65 -12.03 -9.00
CA GLY A 146 4.34 -11.52 -9.38
C GLY A 146 4.16 -10.09 -8.86
N TYR A 147 3.50 -9.23 -9.64
CA TYR A 147 3.16 -7.88 -9.22
C TYR A 147 1.94 -7.33 -9.95
N GLN A 148 1.36 -6.30 -9.37
CA GLN A 148 0.30 -5.48 -9.94
C GLN A 148 0.51 -4.01 -9.57
N TYR A 149 -0.13 -3.13 -10.34
CA TYR A 149 -0.32 -1.73 -9.96
C TYR A 149 -1.58 -1.58 -9.13
N PHE A 150 -1.47 -0.90 -7.99
CA PHE A 150 -2.58 -0.51 -7.13
C PHE A 150 -2.77 1.00 -7.24
N ILE A 151 -3.86 1.42 -7.86
CA ILE A 151 -4.08 2.78 -8.35
C ILE A 151 -5.21 3.44 -7.57
N ASP A 152 -4.96 4.65 -7.07
CA ASP A 152 -5.93 5.53 -6.40
C ASP A 152 -6.73 4.80 -5.28
N GLY A 153 -6.06 3.90 -4.55
CA GLY A 153 -6.61 3.22 -3.39
C GLY A 153 -7.68 2.15 -3.65
N SER A 154 -8.01 1.86 -4.92
CA SER A 154 -9.12 0.95 -5.22
C SER A 154 -8.91 0.01 -6.41
N MET A 155 -8.15 0.42 -7.41
CA MET A 155 -8.01 -0.34 -8.66
C MET A 155 -6.74 -1.17 -8.66
N ARG A 156 -6.83 -2.45 -9.06
CA ARG A 156 -5.69 -3.35 -9.25
C ARG A 156 -5.59 -3.72 -10.71
N PHE A 157 -4.42 -3.53 -11.30
CA PHE A 157 -4.14 -3.85 -12.70
C PHE A 157 -2.85 -4.62 -12.85
N ALA A 158 -2.87 -5.66 -13.70
CA ALA A 158 -1.65 -6.25 -14.23
C ALA A 158 -0.90 -5.23 -15.11
N ASP A 159 0.41 -5.36 -15.22
CA ASP A 159 1.18 -4.53 -16.13
C ASP A 159 0.76 -4.81 -17.58
N PRO A 160 0.23 -3.80 -18.32
CA PRO A 160 -0.20 -3.99 -19.70
C PRO A 160 0.95 -4.37 -20.65
N MET A 161 2.20 -4.13 -20.26
CA MET A 161 3.39 -4.43 -21.05
C MET A 161 4.11 -5.69 -20.57
N SER A 162 3.56 -6.39 -19.54
CA SER A 162 4.15 -7.64 -19.08
C SER A 162 4.05 -8.74 -20.15
N PRO A 163 5.16 -9.45 -20.45
CA PRO A 163 5.14 -10.57 -21.39
C PRO A 163 4.40 -11.80 -20.84
N LEU A 164 4.14 -11.83 -19.54
CA LEU A 164 3.43 -12.90 -18.85
C LEU A 164 2.42 -12.31 -17.88
N VAL A 165 1.15 -12.55 -18.13
CA VAL A 165 0.04 -12.19 -17.22
C VAL A 165 -0.59 -13.49 -16.73
N LEU A 166 -0.73 -13.62 -15.41
CA LEU A 166 -1.36 -14.77 -14.76
C LEU A 166 -2.87 -14.47 -14.56
N ASP A 167 -3.71 -15.46 -14.86
CA ASP A 167 -5.17 -15.35 -14.72
C ASP A 167 -5.70 -16.51 -13.85
N PRO A 168 -6.04 -16.27 -12.57
CA PRO A 168 -6.49 -17.33 -11.66
C PRO A 168 -7.76 -18.06 -12.12
N ASN A 169 -8.55 -17.43 -13.00
CA ASN A 169 -9.80 -18.04 -13.48
C ASN A 169 -9.58 -18.96 -14.70
N ASN A 170 -8.55 -18.71 -15.50
CA ASN A 170 -8.32 -19.41 -16.75
C ASN A 170 -7.03 -20.22 -16.78
N ASP A 171 -6.01 -19.89 -15.99
CA ASP A 171 -4.69 -20.56 -16.03
C ASP A 171 -4.76 -22.05 -15.65
N ASN A 172 -5.74 -22.44 -14.84
CA ASN A 172 -5.97 -23.86 -14.49
C ASN A 172 -6.28 -24.75 -15.70
N SER A 173 -6.71 -24.18 -16.81
CA SER A 173 -6.96 -24.88 -18.07
C SER A 173 -5.71 -25.03 -18.95
N ILE A 174 -4.62 -24.35 -18.61
CA ILE A 174 -3.37 -24.38 -19.38
C ILE A 174 -2.63 -25.68 -19.06
N ASN A 175 -2.29 -26.43 -20.11
CA ASN A 175 -1.53 -27.68 -19.96
C ASN A 175 -0.12 -27.37 -19.41
N ALA A 176 0.32 -28.13 -18.39
CA ALA A 176 1.63 -28.00 -17.77
C ALA A 176 2.81 -28.20 -18.73
N GLN A 177 2.61 -28.82 -19.89
CA GLN A 177 3.62 -28.89 -20.96
C GLN A 177 3.77 -27.56 -21.71
N THR A 178 2.68 -26.77 -21.79
CA THR A 178 2.69 -25.44 -22.42
C THR A 178 3.26 -24.40 -21.48
N TYR A 179 2.90 -24.46 -20.21
CA TYR A 179 3.41 -23.59 -19.16
C TYR A 179 3.61 -24.37 -17.87
N PRO A 180 4.85 -24.87 -17.60
CA PRO A 180 5.13 -25.63 -16.38
C PRO A 180 5.17 -24.69 -15.17
N ASN A 181 4.46 -25.06 -14.14
CA ASN A 181 4.39 -24.36 -12.84
C ASN A 181 3.90 -22.92 -12.96
N PRO A 182 2.61 -22.69 -13.31
CA PRO A 182 2.02 -21.37 -13.15
C PRO A 182 2.20 -20.95 -11.69
N HIS A 183 2.48 -19.67 -11.47
CA HIS A 183 2.70 -19.13 -10.12
C HIS A 183 1.44 -19.39 -9.26
N PRO A 184 1.57 -19.93 -8.03
CA PRO A 184 0.42 -20.07 -7.15
C PRO A 184 -0.10 -18.69 -6.77
N TYR A 185 -1.39 -18.49 -6.90
CA TYR A 185 -2.09 -17.25 -6.55
C TYR A 185 -2.38 -17.19 -5.05
#